data_4a07fc88d14d9667b3b1d7407f75c6e8
#
_entry.id   4a07fc88d14d9667b3b1d7407f75c6e8
#
_cell.length_a   1.000
_cell.length_b   1.000
_cell.length_c   1.000
_cell.angle_alpha   90.00
_cell.angle_beta   90.00
_cell.angle_gamma   90.00
#
_symmetry.space_group_name_H-M   'P 1'
#
loop_
_entity.id
_entity.type
_entity.pdbx_description
1 polymer ?
#
loop_
_entity_poly.entity_id
_entity_poly.type
_entity_poly.pdbx_seq_one_letter_code
_entity_poly.pdbx_strand_id
1 'polypeptide(L)'
;MKLRAFIACVVCRTTHGILRLIKRGATALPGALALKIYPGILSLAAEGVRIIAVTGTNGKTTSCRMLEKMLSDDGEDVLLNRSGANLRKGIATELILNLSLFGRPKKRTAVIECDEAAARTVLGEIRPAVLLVTNLFKDQMDRYGSVAAPFEAIKAGLIKSPKTLLCANADSPFAAMFAAQTPNECRFFGFRSGTKKSTDSGESGECPRCGARLSYRFVSYANLGDYRCMSCGLKRPAPWLTADDYIEGEGLSLCACGRSFWIKPALPGLHNAYNAAGAVTAALSAGVSAEAVQSGAESFGCGFGRMEKLALGNAGAEMILVKNAAAVNRTLSLLALDRSPKTVVFIQNARAGDGRDLSWLDDADFESLERRVKAERIILSGEAADALVMRAEKAGLKFETAPAELLPDILSDEERKIYLLPSYTAMLQLRGEIVRRFGGKEFWQ
;
A
#
# COMPACT_ATOMS: atom_id res chain seq x y z
N MET A 1 -35.23 7.18 -0.09
CA MET A 1 -34.09 8.11 0.15
C MET A 1 -34.63 9.49 0.48
N LYS A 2 -34.14 10.16 1.55
CA LYS A 2 -34.57 11.54 1.91
C LYS A 2 -34.18 12.53 0.80
N LEU A 3 -34.98 13.58 0.56
CA LEU A 3 -34.75 14.57 -0.51
C LEU A 3 -33.28 15.13 -0.49
N ARG A 4 -32.76 15.49 0.68
CA ARG A 4 -31.39 15.98 0.82
C ARG A 4 -30.33 14.96 0.39
N ALA A 5 -30.54 13.68 0.67
CA ALA A 5 -29.63 12.62 0.24
C ALA A 5 -29.67 12.43 -1.29
N PHE A 6 -30.84 12.55 -1.89
CA PHE A 6 -30.99 12.52 -3.35
C PHE A 6 -30.22 13.68 -4.01
N ILE A 7 -30.42 14.92 -3.50
CA ILE A 7 -29.69 16.10 -4.00
C ILE A 7 -28.18 15.90 -3.86
N ALA A 8 -27.71 15.38 -2.73
CA ALA A 8 -26.29 15.10 -2.52
C ALA A 8 -25.73 14.10 -3.54
N CYS A 9 -26.47 13.04 -3.88
CA CYS A 9 -26.08 12.07 -4.90
C CYS A 9 -26.04 12.72 -6.30
N VAL A 10 -27.03 13.53 -6.67
CA VAL A 10 -27.07 14.22 -7.96
C VAL A 10 -25.87 15.17 -8.08
N VAL A 11 -25.63 16.02 -7.06
CA VAL A 11 -24.49 16.96 -7.05
C VAL A 11 -23.16 16.21 -7.15
N CYS A 12 -23.00 15.11 -6.43
CA CYS A 12 -21.77 14.28 -6.53
C CYS A 12 -21.55 13.80 -7.97
N ARG A 13 -22.57 13.21 -8.60
CA ARG A 13 -22.46 12.65 -9.97
C ARG A 13 -22.23 13.71 -11.03
N THR A 14 -22.95 14.83 -10.97
CA THR A 14 -22.77 15.92 -11.93
C THR A 14 -21.39 16.55 -11.80
N THR A 15 -20.93 16.83 -10.57
CA THR A 15 -19.58 17.35 -10.33
C THR A 15 -18.51 16.37 -10.82
N HIS A 16 -18.67 15.07 -10.54
CA HIS A 16 -17.75 14.03 -11.03
C HIS A 16 -17.73 14.01 -12.57
N GLY A 17 -18.88 14.04 -13.24
CA GLY A 17 -18.99 14.07 -14.70
C GLY A 17 -18.32 15.30 -15.33
N ILE A 18 -18.59 16.49 -14.79
CA ILE A 18 -17.97 17.75 -15.25
C ILE A 18 -16.44 17.70 -15.10
N LEU A 19 -15.93 17.27 -13.93
CA LEU A 19 -14.48 17.18 -13.71
C LEU A 19 -13.79 16.19 -14.66
N ARG A 20 -14.44 15.07 -14.99
CA ARG A 20 -13.93 14.13 -15.99
C ARG A 20 -13.88 14.74 -17.39
N LEU A 21 -14.92 15.49 -17.81
CA LEU A 21 -14.96 16.17 -19.10
C LEU A 21 -13.82 17.17 -19.27
N ILE A 22 -13.46 17.89 -18.20
CA ILE A 22 -12.33 18.85 -18.21
C ILE A 22 -10.98 18.21 -17.86
N LYS A 23 -10.90 16.87 -17.87
CA LYS A 23 -9.69 16.06 -17.56
C LYS A 23 -9.02 16.43 -16.22
N ARG A 24 -9.81 16.85 -15.22
CA ARG A 24 -9.32 17.10 -13.85
C ARG A 24 -9.65 15.93 -12.93
N GLY A 25 -8.82 15.73 -11.89
CA GLY A 25 -9.03 14.68 -10.89
C GLY A 25 -10.39 14.83 -10.19
N ALA A 26 -11.28 13.84 -10.34
CA ALA A 26 -12.67 13.86 -9.90
C ALA A 26 -12.91 13.08 -8.60
N THR A 27 -11.87 12.90 -7.76
CA THR A 27 -11.91 11.94 -6.66
C THR A 27 -12.47 12.49 -5.35
N ALA A 28 -12.02 13.65 -4.88
CA ALA A 28 -12.35 14.16 -3.55
C ALA A 28 -13.45 15.24 -3.56
N LEU A 29 -13.47 16.13 -4.55
CA LEU A 29 -14.40 17.26 -4.59
C LEU A 29 -15.87 16.84 -4.67
N PRO A 30 -16.27 15.87 -5.51
CA PRO A 30 -17.68 15.44 -5.59
C PRO A 30 -18.22 14.95 -4.24
N GLY A 31 -17.46 14.07 -3.55
CA GLY A 31 -17.86 13.59 -2.23
C GLY A 31 -17.82 14.67 -1.15
N ALA A 32 -16.90 15.64 -1.25
CA ALA A 32 -16.87 16.77 -0.33
C ALA A 32 -18.13 17.62 -0.40
N LEU A 33 -18.65 17.89 -1.61
CA LEU A 33 -19.89 18.62 -1.82
C LEU A 33 -21.09 17.80 -1.31
N ALA A 34 -21.14 16.52 -1.61
CA ALA A 34 -22.22 15.64 -1.13
C ALA A 34 -22.28 15.59 0.40
N LEU A 35 -21.13 15.47 1.08
CA LEU A 35 -21.02 15.48 2.55
C LEU A 35 -21.44 16.82 3.17
N LYS A 36 -21.25 17.95 2.48
CA LYS A 36 -21.75 19.26 2.94
C LYS A 36 -23.29 19.34 2.86
N ILE A 37 -23.89 18.77 1.81
CA ILE A 37 -25.34 18.78 1.62
C ILE A 37 -26.02 17.81 2.59
N TYR A 38 -25.47 16.61 2.74
CA TYR A 38 -25.96 15.58 3.64
C TYR A 38 -24.82 14.85 4.35
N PRO A 39 -24.47 15.24 5.60
CA PRO A 39 -23.33 14.67 6.34
C PRO A 39 -23.39 13.15 6.53
N GLY A 40 -24.58 12.54 6.58
CA GLY A 40 -24.79 11.10 6.70
C GLY A 40 -24.76 10.32 5.39
N ILE A 41 -24.37 10.96 4.26
CA ILE A 41 -24.43 10.33 2.93
C ILE A 41 -23.50 9.11 2.82
N LEU A 42 -22.35 9.11 3.52
CA LEU A 42 -21.41 8.00 3.49
C LEU A 42 -22.03 6.74 4.10
N SER A 43 -22.67 6.86 5.26
CA SER A 43 -23.37 5.73 5.90
C SER A 43 -24.51 5.21 5.02
N LEU A 44 -25.30 6.10 4.43
CA LEU A 44 -26.37 5.71 3.51
C LEU A 44 -25.83 5.01 2.26
N ALA A 45 -24.74 5.50 1.69
CA ALA A 45 -24.14 4.91 0.49
C ALA A 45 -23.46 3.55 0.76
N ALA A 46 -23.12 3.27 2.02
CA ALA A 46 -22.57 1.99 2.46
C ALA A 46 -23.66 0.94 2.75
N GLU A 47 -24.93 1.35 2.88
CA GLU A 47 -26.02 0.42 3.18
C GLU A 47 -26.18 -0.65 2.09
N GLY A 48 -26.24 -1.92 2.48
CA GLY A 48 -26.38 -3.06 1.58
C GLY A 48 -25.09 -3.42 0.81
N VAL A 49 -23.97 -2.80 1.14
CA VAL A 49 -22.65 -3.15 0.60
C VAL A 49 -21.84 -3.90 1.67
N ARG A 50 -21.35 -5.09 1.34
CA ARG A 50 -20.36 -5.81 2.16
C ARG A 50 -18.99 -5.16 1.93
N ILE A 51 -18.45 -4.50 2.94
CA ILE A 51 -17.20 -3.76 2.82
C ILE A 51 -16.07 -4.50 3.52
N ILE A 52 -14.97 -4.71 2.80
CA ILE A 52 -13.68 -5.09 3.34
C ILE A 52 -12.80 -3.83 3.29
N ALA A 53 -12.44 -3.29 4.44
CA ALA A 53 -11.58 -2.11 4.53
C ALA A 53 -10.12 -2.50 4.75
N VAL A 54 -9.19 -1.72 4.20
CA VAL A 54 -7.74 -1.92 4.37
C VAL A 54 -7.11 -0.61 4.82
N THR A 55 -6.36 -0.65 5.90
CA THR A 55 -5.61 0.49 6.45
C THR A 55 -4.21 0.07 6.91
N GLY A 56 -3.37 1.02 7.27
CA GLY A 56 -1.99 0.79 7.74
C GLY A 56 -0.97 1.59 6.95
N THR A 57 0.24 1.73 7.46
CA THR A 57 1.27 2.63 6.91
C THR A 57 1.68 2.23 5.48
N ASN A 58 1.99 0.96 5.25
CA ASN A 58 2.46 0.44 3.98
C ASN A 58 1.62 -0.76 3.50
N GLY A 59 1.57 -0.97 2.18
CA GLY A 59 0.94 -2.15 1.58
C GLY A 59 -0.56 -2.04 1.35
N LYS A 60 -1.24 -0.96 1.73
CA LYS A 60 -2.69 -0.75 1.55
C LYS A 60 -3.17 -1.07 0.13
N THR A 61 -2.67 -0.35 -0.85
CA THR A 61 -3.10 -0.49 -2.26
C THR A 61 -2.82 -1.88 -2.82
N THR A 62 -1.65 -2.47 -2.46
CA THR A 62 -1.29 -3.83 -2.88
C THR A 62 -2.26 -4.85 -2.31
N SER A 63 -2.53 -4.77 -1.00
CA SER A 63 -3.49 -5.67 -0.33
C SER A 63 -4.92 -5.48 -0.84
N CYS A 64 -5.37 -4.25 -1.13
CA CYS A 64 -6.68 -3.99 -1.72
C CYS A 64 -6.85 -4.66 -3.08
N ARG A 65 -5.84 -4.57 -3.94
CA ARG A 65 -5.88 -5.20 -5.26
C ARG A 65 -5.80 -6.72 -5.21
N MET A 66 -5.02 -7.28 -4.29
CA MET A 66 -5.03 -8.73 -4.04
C MET A 66 -6.41 -9.20 -3.60
N LEU A 67 -7.04 -8.48 -2.66
CA LEU A 67 -8.40 -8.75 -2.20
C LEU A 67 -9.43 -8.64 -3.33
N GLU A 68 -9.36 -7.56 -4.13
CA GLU A 68 -10.23 -7.39 -5.30
C GLU A 68 -10.13 -8.61 -6.23
N LYS A 69 -8.90 -9.06 -6.51
CA LYS A 69 -8.67 -10.19 -7.41
C LYS A 69 -9.22 -11.50 -6.83
N MET A 70 -8.94 -11.80 -5.55
CA MET A 70 -9.45 -13.00 -4.88
C MET A 70 -10.98 -13.03 -4.85
N LEU A 71 -11.63 -11.90 -4.54
CA LEU A 71 -13.09 -11.77 -4.55
C LEU A 71 -13.68 -11.91 -5.95
N SER A 72 -13.00 -11.33 -6.96
CA SER A 72 -13.43 -11.45 -8.36
C SER A 72 -13.31 -12.89 -8.88
N ASP A 73 -12.26 -13.62 -8.46
CA ASP A 73 -12.09 -15.04 -8.79
C ASP A 73 -13.11 -15.93 -8.06
N ASP A 74 -13.67 -15.45 -6.94
CA ASP A 74 -14.80 -16.06 -6.23
C ASP A 74 -16.18 -15.70 -6.86
N GLY A 75 -16.17 -14.98 -7.98
CA GLY A 75 -17.37 -14.62 -8.75
C GLY A 75 -18.05 -13.33 -8.32
N GLU A 76 -17.41 -12.51 -7.50
CA GLU A 76 -17.99 -11.26 -7.03
C GLU A 76 -17.64 -10.04 -7.91
N ASP A 77 -18.62 -9.17 -8.15
CA ASP A 77 -18.39 -7.87 -8.78
C ASP A 77 -18.01 -6.84 -7.70
N VAL A 78 -16.72 -6.51 -7.65
CA VAL A 78 -16.09 -5.76 -6.57
C VAL A 78 -15.92 -4.29 -6.92
N LEU A 79 -16.36 -3.41 -6.03
CA LEU A 79 -16.01 -1.99 -6.05
C LEU A 79 -14.65 -1.80 -5.38
N LEU A 80 -13.73 -1.12 -6.03
CA LEU A 80 -12.45 -0.69 -5.45
C LEU A 80 -12.28 0.82 -5.64
N ASN A 81 -11.85 1.55 -4.61
CA ASN A 81 -11.51 2.97 -4.75
C ASN A 81 -10.14 3.16 -5.45
N ARG A 82 -10.12 2.89 -6.77
CA ARG A 82 -8.89 2.87 -7.62
C ARG A 82 -8.16 4.21 -7.70
N SER A 83 -8.87 5.29 -7.45
CA SER A 83 -8.36 6.66 -7.50
C SER A 83 -7.35 7.03 -6.40
N GLY A 84 -7.03 6.12 -5.48
CA GLY A 84 -6.20 6.40 -4.30
C GLY A 84 -6.83 7.42 -3.34
N ALA A 85 -8.13 7.73 -3.52
CA ALA A 85 -8.88 8.64 -2.67
C ALA A 85 -9.30 7.90 -1.39
N ASN A 86 -8.33 7.67 -0.50
CA ASN A 86 -8.46 6.91 0.74
C ASN A 86 -8.95 7.76 1.94
N LEU A 87 -9.25 9.04 1.71
CA LEU A 87 -9.85 9.93 2.69
C LEU A 87 -11.37 9.89 2.62
N ARG A 88 -12.06 10.28 3.70
CA ARG A 88 -13.54 10.29 3.82
C ARG A 88 -14.26 10.84 2.59
N LYS A 89 -13.76 11.94 2.00
CA LYS A 89 -14.35 12.60 0.82
C LYS A 89 -14.27 11.73 -0.44
N GLY A 90 -13.13 11.07 -0.66
CA GLY A 90 -12.93 10.18 -1.80
C GLY A 90 -13.75 8.91 -1.67
N ILE A 91 -13.75 8.28 -0.50
CA ILE A 91 -14.56 7.09 -0.20
C ILE A 91 -16.05 7.39 -0.41
N ALA A 92 -16.52 8.59 0.01
CA ALA A 92 -17.88 9.02 -0.23
C ALA A 92 -18.19 9.16 -1.73
N THR A 93 -17.28 9.71 -2.54
CA THR A 93 -17.44 9.77 -3.99
C THR A 93 -17.68 8.38 -4.58
N GLU A 94 -16.80 7.42 -4.29
CA GLU A 94 -16.84 6.06 -4.86
C GLU A 94 -18.14 5.32 -4.46
N LEU A 95 -18.52 5.36 -3.19
CA LEU A 95 -19.74 4.70 -2.72
C LEU A 95 -21.00 5.36 -3.28
N ILE A 96 -21.05 6.69 -3.43
CA ILE A 96 -22.19 7.39 -4.08
C ILE A 96 -22.29 7.03 -5.57
N LEU A 97 -21.18 6.93 -6.28
CA LEU A 97 -21.16 6.52 -7.69
C LEU A 97 -21.61 5.06 -7.88
N ASN A 98 -21.40 4.23 -6.87
CA ASN A 98 -21.90 2.85 -6.83
C ASN A 98 -23.42 2.76 -6.64
N LEU A 99 -24.11 3.79 -6.17
CA LEU A 99 -25.57 3.76 -6.06
C LEU A 99 -26.24 3.82 -7.43
N SER A 100 -27.38 3.18 -7.59
CA SER A 100 -28.32 3.41 -8.68
C SER A 100 -29.06 4.75 -8.48
N LEU A 101 -29.89 5.16 -9.44
CA LEU A 101 -30.75 6.35 -9.27
C LEU A 101 -31.77 6.17 -8.12
N PHE A 102 -32.13 4.93 -7.80
CA PHE A 102 -33.04 4.58 -6.73
C PHE A 102 -32.37 4.35 -5.38
N GLY A 103 -31.06 4.63 -5.27
CA GLY A 103 -30.29 4.49 -4.03
C GLY A 103 -29.89 3.03 -3.69
N ARG A 104 -30.02 2.10 -4.63
CA ARG A 104 -29.55 0.70 -4.44
C ARG A 104 -28.12 0.56 -4.91
N PRO A 105 -27.25 -0.17 -4.21
CA PRO A 105 -25.88 -0.40 -4.66
C PRO A 105 -25.89 -1.24 -5.95
N LYS A 106 -25.05 -0.86 -6.92
CA LYS A 106 -24.82 -1.61 -8.16
C LYS A 106 -23.95 -2.83 -7.87
N LYS A 107 -22.84 -2.61 -7.17
CA LYS A 107 -21.94 -3.65 -6.67
C LYS A 107 -22.18 -3.83 -5.18
N ARG A 108 -22.38 -5.08 -4.75
CA ARG A 108 -22.70 -5.42 -3.36
C ARG A 108 -21.49 -5.73 -2.50
N THR A 109 -20.32 -5.86 -3.09
CA THR A 109 -19.05 -6.02 -2.39
C THR A 109 -18.10 -4.89 -2.74
N ALA A 110 -17.41 -4.36 -1.73
CA ALA A 110 -16.44 -3.30 -1.90
C ALA A 110 -15.16 -3.59 -1.11
N VAL A 111 -14.01 -3.32 -1.72
CA VAL A 111 -12.72 -3.22 -1.05
C VAL A 111 -12.36 -1.75 -0.96
N ILE A 112 -12.20 -1.24 0.25
CA ILE A 112 -11.99 0.19 0.51
C ILE A 112 -10.62 0.43 1.15
N GLU A 113 -9.73 1.05 0.39
CA GLU A 113 -8.51 1.62 0.97
C GLU A 113 -8.86 2.83 1.82
N CYS A 114 -8.44 2.83 3.09
CA CYS A 114 -8.71 3.89 4.06
C CYS A 114 -7.40 4.38 4.67
N ASP A 115 -7.21 5.70 4.69
CA ASP A 115 -6.11 6.34 5.41
C ASP A 115 -6.29 6.15 6.92
N GLU A 116 -5.17 6.03 7.65
CA GLU A 116 -5.18 5.73 9.08
C GLU A 116 -5.90 6.80 9.91
N ALA A 117 -5.67 8.09 9.59
CA ALA A 117 -6.35 9.19 10.28
C ALA A 117 -7.84 9.24 9.93
N ALA A 118 -8.21 8.93 8.68
CA ALA A 118 -9.59 8.87 8.24
C ALA A 118 -10.36 7.72 8.90
N ALA A 119 -9.70 6.64 9.30
CA ALA A 119 -10.29 5.48 9.96
C ALA A 119 -11.11 5.85 11.20
N ARG A 120 -10.69 6.87 11.97
CA ARG A 120 -11.41 7.39 13.15
C ARG A 120 -12.89 7.69 12.91
N THR A 121 -13.22 8.17 11.73
CA THR A 121 -14.58 8.56 11.35
C THR A 121 -15.20 7.59 10.36
N VAL A 122 -14.44 7.20 9.36
CA VAL A 122 -14.90 6.37 8.24
C VAL A 122 -15.40 5.01 8.70
N LEU A 123 -14.65 4.31 9.60
CA LEU A 123 -15.03 2.95 10.05
C LEU A 123 -16.40 2.93 10.74
N GLY A 124 -16.71 3.94 11.56
CA GLY A 124 -18.02 4.07 12.20
C GLY A 124 -19.17 4.36 11.21
N GLU A 125 -18.88 4.97 10.07
CA GLU A 125 -19.85 5.30 9.03
C GLU A 125 -20.09 4.15 8.06
N ILE A 126 -19.03 3.48 7.58
CA ILE A 126 -19.15 2.38 6.60
C ILE A 126 -19.33 1.00 7.24
N ARG A 127 -18.99 0.83 8.52
CA ARG A 127 -19.10 -0.41 9.30
C ARG A 127 -18.66 -1.64 8.51
N PRO A 128 -17.36 -1.76 8.20
CA PRO A 128 -16.88 -2.86 7.35
C PRO A 128 -17.11 -4.22 8.03
N ALA A 129 -17.38 -5.25 7.22
CA ALA A 129 -17.44 -6.63 7.70
C ALA A 129 -16.06 -7.10 8.19
N VAL A 130 -15.01 -6.73 7.45
CA VAL A 130 -13.61 -7.05 7.77
C VAL A 130 -12.77 -5.77 7.65
N LEU A 131 -11.87 -5.54 8.61
CA LEU A 131 -10.81 -4.53 8.53
C LEU A 131 -9.46 -5.22 8.52
N LEU A 132 -8.67 -5.03 7.47
CA LEU A 132 -7.27 -5.41 7.44
C LEU A 132 -6.40 -4.23 7.87
N VAL A 133 -5.61 -4.41 8.93
CA VAL A 133 -4.51 -3.53 9.33
C VAL A 133 -3.20 -4.19 8.91
N THR A 134 -2.55 -3.64 7.88
CA THR A 134 -1.33 -4.24 7.30
C THR A 134 -0.14 -4.14 8.25
N ASN A 135 0.20 -2.92 8.64
CA ASN A 135 1.29 -2.60 9.57
C ASN A 135 1.18 -1.15 10.06
N LEU A 136 1.87 -0.85 11.16
CA LEU A 136 2.05 0.51 11.68
C LEU A 136 3.54 0.71 11.94
N PHE A 137 4.19 1.55 11.13
CA PHE A 137 5.61 1.91 11.24
C PHE A 137 5.78 3.39 11.59
N LYS A 138 6.96 3.76 12.08
CA LYS A 138 7.42 5.16 12.20
C LYS A 138 7.63 5.77 10.80
N ASP A 139 6.56 5.91 10.01
CA ASP A 139 6.61 6.58 8.73
C ASP A 139 5.79 7.87 8.82
N GLN A 140 6.27 8.96 8.24
CA GLN A 140 5.61 10.27 8.27
C GLN A 140 5.54 10.93 9.68
N MET A 141 6.67 10.97 10.41
CA MET A 141 6.82 11.75 11.64
C MET A 141 6.32 13.19 11.48
N ASP A 142 6.50 13.77 10.29
CA ASP A 142 6.06 15.13 9.94
C ASP A 142 4.53 15.29 9.94
N ARG A 143 3.78 14.21 9.74
CA ARG A 143 2.31 14.23 9.67
C ARG A 143 1.63 13.92 10.99
N TYR A 144 2.22 13.06 11.82
CA TYR A 144 1.55 12.49 12.98
C TYR A 144 2.29 12.66 14.31
N GLY A 145 3.55 13.12 14.30
CA GLY A 145 4.35 13.33 15.52
C GLY A 145 4.69 12.04 16.30
N SER A 146 3.93 10.94 16.11
CA SER A 146 4.19 9.65 16.73
C SER A 146 3.42 8.51 16.04
N VAL A 147 3.91 7.26 16.17
CA VAL A 147 3.20 6.04 15.70
C VAL A 147 1.91 5.78 16.49
N ALA A 148 1.76 6.39 17.65
CA ALA A 148 0.55 6.26 18.49
C ALA A 148 -0.68 6.91 17.82
N ALA A 149 -0.53 7.98 17.04
CA ALA A 149 -1.67 8.67 16.45
C ALA A 149 -2.45 7.83 15.41
N PRO A 150 -1.82 7.13 14.44
CA PRO A 150 -2.49 6.16 13.58
C PRO A 150 -3.18 5.03 14.35
N PHE A 151 -2.52 4.47 15.36
CA PHE A 151 -3.11 3.44 16.21
C PHE A 151 -4.39 3.96 16.92
N GLU A 152 -4.33 5.13 17.57
CA GLU A 152 -5.47 5.72 18.26
C GLU A 152 -6.63 6.06 17.29
N ALA A 153 -6.33 6.48 16.06
CA ALA A 153 -7.35 6.76 15.06
C ALA A 153 -8.09 5.49 14.63
N ILE A 154 -7.36 4.42 14.32
CA ILE A 154 -7.94 3.13 13.93
C ILE A 154 -8.73 2.54 15.10
N LYS A 155 -8.17 2.55 16.33
CA LYS A 155 -8.86 2.08 17.56
C LYS A 155 -10.19 2.81 17.76
N ALA A 156 -10.19 4.14 17.67
CA ALA A 156 -11.40 4.94 17.81
C ALA A 156 -12.47 4.60 16.75
N GLY A 157 -12.05 4.24 15.54
CA GLY A 157 -12.93 3.77 14.47
C GLY A 157 -13.51 2.38 14.77
N LEU A 158 -12.68 1.44 15.24
CA LEU A 158 -13.08 0.08 15.62
C LEU A 158 -14.11 0.08 16.77
N ILE A 159 -13.92 0.91 17.78
CA ILE A 159 -14.88 1.07 18.88
C ILE A 159 -16.27 1.48 18.36
N LYS A 160 -16.34 2.29 17.29
CA LYS A 160 -17.60 2.70 16.63
C LYS A 160 -18.17 1.62 15.70
N SER A 161 -17.40 0.58 15.40
CA SER A 161 -17.78 -0.54 14.54
C SER A 161 -17.48 -1.89 15.22
N PRO A 162 -18.13 -2.21 16.34
CA PRO A 162 -17.76 -3.36 17.20
C PRO A 162 -17.97 -4.73 16.54
N LYS A 163 -18.78 -4.80 15.48
CA LYS A 163 -19.02 -6.04 14.72
C LYS A 163 -18.00 -6.30 13.61
N THR A 164 -17.11 -5.34 13.33
CA THR A 164 -16.04 -5.51 12.34
C THR A 164 -15.05 -6.56 12.84
N LEU A 165 -14.79 -7.58 12.01
CA LEU A 165 -13.71 -8.54 12.25
C LEU A 165 -12.36 -7.88 11.91
N LEU A 166 -11.46 -7.82 12.87
CA LEU A 166 -10.13 -7.23 12.69
C LEU A 166 -9.13 -8.30 12.23
N CYS A 167 -8.53 -8.10 11.05
CA CYS A 167 -7.36 -8.84 10.59
C CYS A 167 -6.12 -7.97 10.80
N ALA A 168 -5.15 -8.41 11.61
CA ALA A 168 -3.97 -7.61 11.94
C ALA A 168 -2.68 -8.45 11.94
N ASN A 169 -1.56 -7.78 11.68
CA ASN A 169 -0.25 -8.43 11.66
C ASN A 169 0.22 -8.75 13.08
N ALA A 170 0.24 -10.03 13.46
CA ALA A 170 0.69 -10.52 14.77
C ALA A 170 2.12 -10.05 15.10
N ASP A 171 2.97 -9.95 14.10
CA ASP A 171 4.39 -9.60 14.23
C ASP A 171 4.59 -8.11 14.57
N SER A 172 3.54 -7.29 14.40
CA SER A 172 3.53 -5.89 14.80
C SER A 172 3.16 -5.75 16.28
N PRO A 173 3.95 -5.05 17.12
CA PRO A 173 3.62 -4.85 18.53
C PRO A 173 2.27 -4.17 18.79
N PHE A 174 1.75 -3.41 17.83
CA PHE A 174 0.42 -2.79 17.91
C PHE A 174 -0.74 -3.79 17.77
N ALA A 175 -0.53 -4.98 17.18
CA ALA A 175 -1.58 -5.99 17.05
C ALA A 175 -2.11 -6.45 18.43
N ALA A 176 -1.20 -6.71 19.38
CA ALA A 176 -1.58 -7.06 20.76
C ALA A 176 -2.32 -5.93 21.48
N MET A 177 -2.02 -4.66 21.11
CA MET A 177 -2.72 -3.50 21.67
C MET A 177 -4.16 -3.41 21.15
N PHE A 178 -4.42 -3.70 19.86
CA PHE A 178 -5.79 -3.76 19.33
C PHE A 178 -6.62 -4.82 20.05
N ALA A 179 -6.09 -6.05 20.19
CA ALA A 179 -6.80 -7.13 20.88
C ALA A 179 -7.17 -6.78 22.34
N ALA A 180 -6.31 -6.00 23.02
CA ALA A 180 -6.54 -5.61 24.41
C ALA A 180 -7.45 -4.40 24.59
N GLN A 181 -7.59 -3.55 23.55
CA GLN A 181 -8.21 -2.21 23.66
C GLN A 181 -9.42 -2.00 22.75
N THR A 182 -9.83 -3.00 21.95
CA THR A 182 -11.03 -2.94 21.13
C THR A 182 -11.95 -4.12 21.41
N PRO A 183 -13.27 -3.98 21.22
CA PRO A 183 -14.22 -5.08 21.44
C PRO A 183 -14.28 -6.07 20.28
N ASN A 184 -13.50 -5.86 19.22
CA ASN A 184 -13.59 -6.57 17.96
C ASN A 184 -12.97 -7.98 18.05
N GLU A 185 -13.61 -8.96 17.39
CA GLU A 185 -12.96 -10.24 17.12
C GLU A 185 -11.71 -10.00 16.24
N CYS A 186 -10.62 -10.70 16.59
CA CYS A 186 -9.34 -10.54 15.92
C CYS A 186 -8.87 -11.84 15.29
N ARG A 187 -8.42 -11.79 14.04
CA ARG A 187 -7.66 -12.83 13.35
C ARG A 187 -6.30 -12.30 12.98
N PHE A 188 -5.28 -12.91 13.54
CA PHE A 188 -3.91 -12.45 13.34
C PHE A 188 -3.21 -13.26 12.26
N PHE A 189 -2.37 -12.60 11.45
CA PHE A 189 -1.44 -13.27 10.55
C PHE A 189 0.00 -12.95 10.95
N GLY A 190 0.92 -13.85 10.68
CA GLY A 190 2.34 -13.62 11.00
C GLY A 190 3.22 -14.77 10.56
N PHE A 191 4.54 -14.57 10.59
CA PHE A 191 5.51 -15.56 10.20
C PHE A 191 5.83 -16.52 11.34
N ARG A 192 6.12 -17.80 11.02
CA ARG A 192 6.52 -18.81 12.01
C ARG A 192 7.98 -18.66 12.43
N SER A 193 8.83 -18.19 11.52
CA SER A 193 10.25 -17.97 11.73
C SER A 193 10.69 -16.65 11.09
N GLY A 194 11.79 -16.09 11.57
CA GLY A 194 12.40 -14.88 11.00
C GLY A 194 13.63 -15.18 10.16
N THR A 195 14.01 -14.23 9.33
CA THR A 195 15.22 -14.31 8.49
C THR A 195 16.50 -13.92 9.24
N LYS A 196 16.38 -13.25 10.41
CA LYS A 196 17.52 -12.78 11.21
C LYS A 196 17.40 -13.21 12.66
N LYS A 197 18.47 -13.74 13.25
CA LYS A 197 18.60 -13.84 14.70
C LYS A 197 18.76 -12.44 15.29
N SER A 198 18.17 -12.20 16.43
CA SER A 198 17.88 -10.96 17.18
C SER A 198 19.02 -9.98 17.47
N THR A 199 20.20 -10.09 16.89
CA THR A 199 21.39 -9.34 17.37
C THR A 199 21.76 -8.08 16.60
N ASP A 200 21.20 -7.84 15.39
CA ASP A 200 21.73 -6.80 14.48
C ASP A 200 20.74 -5.82 13.86
N SER A 201 19.50 -5.74 14.34
CA SER A 201 18.59 -4.68 13.85
C SER A 201 18.74 -3.43 14.71
N GLY A 202 19.39 -2.40 14.18
CA GLY A 202 19.57 -1.08 14.83
C GLY A 202 18.28 -0.32 15.16
N GLU A 203 17.10 -0.86 14.84
CA GLU A 203 15.80 -0.36 15.31
C GLU A 203 15.42 -1.14 16.58
N SER A 204 15.78 -0.57 17.74
CA SER A 204 15.28 -1.05 19.03
C SER A 204 13.76 -0.90 19.08
N GLY A 205 13.03 -2.00 18.92
CA GLY A 205 11.58 -1.99 19.09
C GLY A 205 11.21 -1.59 20.51
N GLU A 206 10.58 -0.44 20.65
CA GLU A 206 10.02 0.00 21.93
C GLU A 206 8.61 -0.56 22.10
N CYS A 207 8.29 -0.93 23.32
CA CYS A 207 6.96 -1.41 23.67
C CYS A 207 5.93 -0.26 23.54
N PRO A 208 4.89 -0.39 22.70
CA PRO A 208 3.91 0.66 22.51
C PRO A 208 3.05 0.91 23.76
N ARG A 209 3.11 0.03 24.78
CA ARG A 209 2.36 0.16 26.04
C ARG A 209 3.15 0.91 27.10
N CYS A 210 4.45 0.65 27.26
CA CYS A 210 5.22 1.16 28.39
C CYS A 210 6.57 1.79 28.02
N GLY A 211 6.93 1.86 26.72
CA GLY A 211 8.19 2.43 26.24
C GLY A 211 9.43 1.54 26.46
N ALA A 212 9.35 0.45 27.25
CA ALA A 212 10.49 -0.41 27.49
C ALA A 212 10.91 -1.15 26.21
N ARG A 213 12.20 -1.50 26.11
CA ARG A 213 12.74 -2.28 24.98
C ARG A 213 12.06 -3.65 24.87
N LEU A 214 11.65 -4.03 23.67
CA LEU A 214 11.11 -5.34 23.37
C LEU A 214 12.22 -6.38 23.21
N SER A 215 11.96 -7.60 23.70
CA SER A 215 12.76 -8.79 23.44
C SER A 215 12.14 -9.57 22.29
N TYR A 216 12.95 -10.11 21.38
CA TYR A 216 12.49 -10.87 20.21
C TYR A 216 13.08 -12.27 20.21
N ARG A 217 12.24 -13.28 19.94
CA ARG A 217 12.70 -14.62 19.61
C ARG A 217 13.24 -14.68 18.18
N PHE A 218 12.59 -13.99 17.27
CA PHE A 218 13.06 -13.71 15.92
C PHE A 218 12.55 -12.35 15.43
N VAL A 219 13.28 -11.75 14.51
CA VAL A 219 12.87 -10.58 13.74
C VAL A 219 12.78 -10.99 12.28
N SER A 220 11.66 -10.64 11.63
CA SER A 220 11.44 -10.93 10.22
C SER A 220 11.81 -9.72 9.35
N TYR A 221 11.25 -8.55 9.66
CA TYR A 221 11.37 -7.35 8.85
C TYR A 221 11.19 -6.10 9.73
N ALA A 222 12.14 -5.17 9.70
CA ALA A 222 12.14 -3.99 10.58
C ALA A 222 11.94 -4.40 12.05
N ASN A 223 10.90 -3.89 12.72
CA ASN A 223 10.52 -4.25 14.08
C ASN A 223 9.40 -5.31 14.16
N LEU A 224 9.11 -6.01 13.05
CA LEU A 224 8.15 -7.10 13.01
C LEU A 224 8.82 -8.42 13.41
N GLY A 225 8.15 -9.20 14.26
CA GLY A 225 8.66 -10.49 14.70
C GLY A 225 7.94 -11.07 15.91
N ASP A 226 8.53 -12.07 16.54
CA ASP A 226 8.03 -12.69 17.78
C ASP A 226 8.58 -11.93 18.98
N TYR A 227 7.83 -10.91 19.41
CA TYR A 227 8.19 -9.97 20.45
C TYR A 227 7.57 -10.29 21.80
N ARG A 228 8.27 -9.86 22.86
CA ARG A 228 7.77 -9.84 24.23
C ARG A 228 8.36 -8.63 24.98
N CYS A 229 7.52 -7.94 25.72
CA CYS A 229 7.94 -6.92 26.68
C CYS A 229 8.13 -7.55 28.05
N MET A 230 9.36 -7.51 28.57
CA MET A 230 9.66 -8.07 29.89
C MET A 230 9.14 -7.19 31.04
N SER A 231 8.87 -5.89 30.77
CA SER A 231 8.39 -4.94 31.79
C SER A 231 6.88 -5.01 32.00
N CYS A 232 6.07 -5.05 30.93
CA CYS A 232 4.61 -4.99 31.07
C CYS A 232 3.88 -6.25 30.58
N GLY A 233 4.61 -7.29 30.15
CA GLY A 233 4.05 -8.54 29.69
C GLY A 233 3.37 -8.52 28.33
N LEU A 234 3.42 -7.39 27.57
CA LEU A 234 2.93 -7.36 26.20
C LEU A 234 3.66 -8.41 25.37
N LYS A 235 2.93 -9.24 24.65
CA LYS A 235 3.49 -10.31 23.82
C LYS A 235 2.76 -10.45 22.50
N ARG A 236 3.44 -11.01 21.51
CA ARG A 236 2.87 -11.36 20.23
C ARG A 236 1.64 -12.24 20.38
N PRO A 237 0.49 -11.90 19.77
CA PRO A 237 -0.67 -12.79 19.74
C PRO A 237 -0.38 -14.00 18.83
N ALA A 238 -1.06 -15.12 19.11
CA ALA A 238 -0.96 -16.31 18.26
C ALA A 238 -1.56 -16.02 16.88
N PRO A 239 -0.84 -16.25 15.78
CA PRO A 239 -1.39 -16.09 14.44
C PRO A 239 -2.50 -17.12 14.17
N TRP A 240 -3.60 -16.68 13.58
CA TRP A 240 -4.65 -17.51 13.00
C TRP A 240 -4.23 -18.04 11.63
N LEU A 241 -3.47 -17.22 10.87
CA LEU A 241 -2.79 -17.61 9.64
C LEU A 241 -1.28 -17.48 9.84
N THR A 242 -0.55 -18.57 9.61
CA THR A 242 0.92 -18.57 9.66
C THR A 242 1.50 -18.56 8.27
N ALA A 243 2.52 -17.74 8.09
CA ALA A 243 3.37 -17.73 6.91
C ALA A 243 4.66 -18.50 7.22
N ASP A 244 4.95 -19.49 6.40
CA ASP A 244 6.13 -20.35 6.49
C ASP A 244 6.90 -20.31 5.18
N ASP A 245 8.16 -20.71 5.22
CA ASP A 245 8.97 -21.02 4.05
C ASP A 245 8.91 -19.98 2.91
N TYR A 246 9.03 -18.68 3.28
CA TYR A 246 9.17 -17.66 2.26
C TYR A 246 10.51 -17.78 1.55
N ILE A 247 10.46 -18.14 0.26
CA ILE A 247 11.62 -18.19 -0.63
C ILE A 247 11.46 -17.08 -1.66
N GLU A 248 12.40 -16.15 -1.65
CA GLU A 248 12.35 -14.99 -2.52
C GLU A 248 12.41 -15.41 -4.00
N GLY A 249 11.43 -14.93 -4.78
CA GLY A 249 11.27 -15.28 -6.19
C GLY A 249 10.53 -16.60 -6.44
N GLU A 250 10.38 -17.49 -5.46
CA GLU A 250 9.70 -18.77 -5.59
C GLU A 250 8.29 -18.73 -5.00
N GLY A 251 8.15 -18.33 -3.75
CA GLY A 251 6.84 -18.28 -3.12
C GLY A 251 6.83 -18.26 -1.61
N LEU A 252 5.62 -18.44 -1.08
CA LEU A 252 5.27 -18.35 0.32
C LEU A 252 4.27 -19.47 0.66
N SER A 253 4.59 -20.26 1.66
CA SER A 253 3.63 -21.21 2.26
C SER A 253 2.79 -20.47 3.32
N LEU A 254 1.46 -20.57 3.18
CA LEU A 254 0.51 -20.06 4.16
C LEU A 254 -0.30 -21.21 4.74
N CYS A 255 -0.47 -21.24 6.05
CA CYS A 255 -1.29 -22.22 6.74
C CYS A 255 -2.38 -21.56 7.57
N ALA A 256 -3.64 -21.91 7.29
CA ALA A 256 -4.80 -21.43 8.04
C ALA A 256 -5.87 -22.57 8.12
N CYS A 257 -6.50 -22.74 9.28
CA CYS A 257 -7.58 -23.69 9.49
C CYS A 257 -7.24 -25.13 9.03
N GLY A 258 -5.99 -25.58 9.21
CA GLY A 258 -5.53 -26.90 8.80
C GLY A 258 -5.34 -27.08 7.30
N ARG A 259 -5.45 -26.01 6.51
CA ARG A 259 -5.15 -25.99 5.07
C ARG A 259 -3.86 -25.25 4.81
N SER A 260 -3.07 -25.72 3.86
CA SER A 260 -1.86 -25.06 3.38
C SER A 260 -2.08 -24.54 1.96
N PHE A 261 -1.58 -23.34 1.70
CA PHE A 261 -1.61 -22.67 0.42
C PHE A 261 -0.18 -22.37 0.01
N TRP A 262 0.19 -22.60 -1.24
CA TRP A 262 1.43 -22.09 -1.79
C TRP A 262 1.12 -20.92 -2.69
N ILE A 263 1.61 -19.74 -2.33
CA ILE A 263 1.35 -18.51 -3.06
C ILE A 263 2.66 -17.98 -3.60
N LYS A 264 2.69 -17.66 -4.88
CA LYS A 264 3.77 -16.92 -5.50
C LYS A 264 3.38 -15.45 -5.59
N PRO A 265 3.77 -14.58 -4.63
CA PRO A 265 3.46 -13.17 -4.72
C PRO A 265 4.05 -12.61 -6.01
N ALA A 266 3.25 -11.91 -6.80
CA ALA A 266 3.70 -11.27 -8.04
C ALA A 266 4.78 -10.20 -7.81
N LEU A 267 4.91 -9.75 -6.56
CA LEU A 267 5.91 -8.79 -6.12
C LEU A 267 6.86 -9.50 -5.16
N PRO A 268 8.17 -9.56 -5.45
CA PRO A 268 9.15 -10.11 -4.53
C PRO A 268 9.31 -9.22 -3.29
N GLY A 269 9.97 -9.74 -2.28
CA GLY A 269 10.28 -9.06 -1.04
C GLY A 269 9.35 -9.43 0.12
N LEU A 270 9.95 -9.59 1.30
CA LEU A 270 9.28 -10.05 2.51
C LEU A 270 8.07 -9.16 2.91
N HIS A 271 8.14 -7.85 2.62
CA HIS A 271 7.02 -6.93 2.85
C HIS A 271 5.78 -7.28 1.99
N ASN A 272 5.99 -7.80 0.77
CA ASN A 272 4.89 -8.26 -0.08
C ASN A 272 4.37 -9.63 0.35
N ALA A 273 5.21 -10.46 0.94
CA ALA A 273 4.77 -11.68 1.61
C ALA A 273 3.83 -11.35 2.79
N TYR A 274 4.14 -10.32 3.60
CA TYR A 274 3.22 -9.82 4.63
C TYR A 274 1.92 -9.26 4.03
N ASN A 275 1.98 -8.50 2.93
CA ASN A 275 0.79 -7.98 2.25
C ASN A 275 -0.10 -9.13 1.74
N ALA A 276 0.50 -10.18 1.19
CA ALA A 276 -0.21 -11.38 0.73
C ALA A 276 -0.84 -12.14 1.91
N ALA A 277 -0.09 -12.39 2.98
CA ALA A 277 -0.61 -13.05 4.19
C ALA A 277 -1.80 -12.28 4.79
N GLY A 278 -1.70 -10.95 4.85
CA GLY A 278 -2.79 -10.08 5.30
C GLY A 278 -4.01 -10.13 4.38
N ALA A 279 -3.82 -10.03 3.07
CA ALA A 279 -4.90 -10.10 2.09
C ALA A 279 -5.61 -11.47 2.12
N VAL A 280 -4.86 -12.57 2.19
CA VAL A 280 -5.41 -13.93 2.35
C VAL A 280 -6.20 -14.07 3.64
N THR A 281 -5.67 -13.55 4.76
CA THR A 281 -6.39 -13.57 6.04
C THR A 281 -7.73 -12.83 5.95
N ALA A 282 -7.73 -11.65 5.32
CA ALA A 282 -8.95 -10.87 5.15
C ALA A 282 -9.94 -11.52 4.16
N ALA A 283 -9.46 -12.12 3.06
CA ALA A 283 -10.28 -12.83 2.08
C ALA A 283 -10.98 -14.04 2.71
N LEU A 284 -10.22 -14.93 3.37
CA LEU A 284 -10.79 -16.09 4.08
C LEU A 284 -11.74 -15.66 5.21
N SER A 285 -11.45 -14.55 5.89
CA SER A 285 -12.31 -13.98 6.93
C SER A 285 -13.59 -13.38 6.36
N ALA A 286 -13.57 -12.92 5.12
CA ALA A 286 -14.74 -12.47 4.38
C ALA A 286 -15.55 -13.63 3.75
N GLY A 287 -15.10 -14.88 3.87
CA GLY A 287 -15.77 -16.05 3.34
C GLY A 287 -15.42 -16.42 1.91
N VAL A 288 -14.34 -15.85 1.35
CA VAL A 288 -13.81 -16.22 0.02
C VAL A 288 -13.33 -17.68 0.05
N SER A 289 -13.63 -18.44 -0.98
CA SER A 289 -13.22 -19.83 -1.10
C SER A 289 -11.68 -19.98 -1.15
N ALA A 290 -11.18 -21.12 -0.69
CA ALA A 290 -9.75 -21.38 -0.69
C ALA A 290 -9.18 -21.43 -2.13
N GLU A 291 -9.97 -21.93 -3.06
CA GLU A 291 -9.66 -22.04 -4.47
C GLU A 291 -9.50 -20.65 -5.12
N ALA A 292 -10.42 -19.73 -4.84
CA ALA A 292 -10.36 -18.35 -5.32
C ALA A 292 -9.21 -17.56 -4.69
N VAL A 293 -8.90 -17.82 -3.41
CA VAL A 293 -7.73 -17.24 -2.73
C VAL A 293 -6.45 -17.68 -3.42
N GLN A 294 -6.29 -18.97 -3.72
CA GLN A 294 -5.11 -19.52 -4.41
C GLN A 294 -4.97 -18.90 -5.81
N SER A 295 -6.04 -18.96 -6.62
CA SER A 295 -6.08 -18.40 -7.97
C SER A 295 -5.78 -16.91 -7.99
N GLY A 296 -6.46 -16.14 -7.15
CA GLY A 296 -6.32 -14.69 -7.09
C GLY A 296 -4.94 -14.22 -6.63
N ALA A 297 -4.31 -14.97 -5.72
CA ALA A 297 -2.96 -14.66 -5.26
C ALA A 297 -1.88 -14.99 -6.32
N GLU A 298 -2.05 -16.05 -7.08
CA GLU A 298 -1.14 -16.46 -8.17
C GLU A 298 -1.25 -15.55 -9.39
N SER A 299 -2.48 -15.19 -9.76
CA SER A 299 -2.77 -14.37 -10.94
C SER A 299 -2.68 -12.86 -10.69
N PHE A 300 -2.35 -12.44 -9.47
CA PHE A 300 -2.23 -11.03 -9.10
C PHE A 300 -1.11 -10.34 -9.87
N GLY A 301 -1.47 -9.41 -10.76
CA GLY A 301 -0.51 -8.56 -11.48
C GLY A 301 -0.19 -7.28 -10.74
N CYS A 302 1.02 -6.75 -10.95
CA CYS A 302 1.46 -5.49 -10.34
C CYS A 302 0.60 -4.31 -10.79
N GLY A 303 0.24 -3.43 -9.84
CA GLY A 303 -0.41 -2.16 -10.16
C GLY A 303 0.58 -1.06 -10.52
N PHE A 304 0.07 0.03 -11.09
CA PHE A 304 0.84 1.20 -11.53
C PHE A 304 1.92 1.64 -10.53
N GLY A 305 3.17 1.81 -11.03
CA GLY A 305 4.32 2.28 -10.25
C GLY A 305 4.82 1.32 -9.17
N ARG A 306 4.40 0.04 -9.17
CA ARG A 306 4.88 -0.98 -8.23
C ARG A 306 5.42 -2.19 -8.97
N MET A 307 6.65 -2.08 -9.50
CA MET A 307 7.25 -2.98 -10.48
C MET A 307 6.40 -3.11 -11.75
N GLU A 308 5.81 -1.99 -12.16
CA GLU A 308 5.06 -1.92 -13.41
C GLU A 308 6.01 -2.12 -14.59
N LYS A 309 5.72 -3.09 -15.44
CA LYS A 309 6.47 -3.30 -16.68
C LYS A 309 5.95 -2.36 -17.76
N LEU A 310 6.84 -1.58 -18.32
CA LEU A 310 6.57 -0.62 -19.38
C LEU A 310 7.42 -0.92 -20.62
N ALA A 311 6.83 -0.79 -21.79
CA ALA A 311 7.58 -0.80 -23.04
C ALA A 311 8.14 0.59 -23.33
N LEU A 312 9.41 0.68 -23.69
CA LEU A 312 10.13 1.89 -24.07
C LEU A 312 10.75 1.63 -25.46
N GLY A 313 9.95 1.70 -26.52
CA GLY A 313 10.43 1.31 -27.84
C GLY A 313 10.83 -0.16 -27.89
N ASN A 314 12.13 -0.43 -28.16
CA ASN A 314 12.70 -1.78 -28.18
C ASN A 314 13.10 -2.28 -26.78
N ALA A 315 13.19 -1.37 -25.78
CA ALA A 315 13.59 -1.67 -24.43
C ALA A 315 12.39 -1.95 -23.52
N GLY A 316 12.61 -2.70 -22.46
CA GLY A 316 11.65 -2.91 -21.37
C GLY A 316 12.11 -2.26 -20.09
N ALA A 317 11.23 -1.56 -19.38
CA ALA A 317 11.53 -0.96 -18.09
C ALA A 317 10.60 -1.46 -16.98
N GLU A 318 11.14 -1.52 -15.77
CA GLU A 318 10.36 -1.76 -14.55
C GLU A 318 10.29 -0.46 -13.73
N MET A 319 9.08 0.03 -13.48
CA MET A 319 8.85 1.28 -12.73
C MET A 319 8.47 0.95 -11.28
N ILE A 320 9.21 1.52 -10.34
CA ILE A 320 9.03 1.29 -8.89
C ILE A 320 8.97 2.62 -8.17
N LEU A 321 7.80 2.97 -7.64
CA LEU A 321 7.59 4.19 -6.87
C LEU A 321 8.45 4.20 -5.60
N VAL A 322 9.26 5.25 -5.41
CA VAL A 322 10.03 5.52 -4.20
C VAL A 322 9.64 6.87 -3.60
N LYS A 323 9.36 6.90 -2.30
CA LYS A 323 8.86 8.11 -1.61
C LYS A 323 9.58 8.44 -0.30
N ASN A 324 10.49 7.57 0.13
CA ASN A 324 11.30 7.71 1.34
C ASN A 324 12.50 6.78 1.32
N ALA A 325 13.44 6.94 2.24
CA ALA A 325 14.64 6.12 2.35
C ALA A 325 14.34 4.63 2.46
N ALA A 326 13.35 4.25 3.27
CA ALA A 326 12.98 2.85 3.44
C ALA A 326 12.48 2.21 2.12
N ALA A 327 11.76 2.97 1.28
CA ALA A 327 11.34 2.50 -0.04
C ALA A 327 12.53 2.34 -0.98
N VAL A 328 13.45 3.30 -1.00
CA VAL A 328 14.69 3.22 -1.79
C VAL A 328 15.50 2.00 -1.36
N ASN A 329 15.82 1.87 -0.07
CA ASN A 329 16.67 0.79 0.44
C ASN A 329 16.08 -0.60 0.17
N ARG A 330 14.77 -0.76 0.25
CA ARG A 330 14.06 -1.99 -0.16
C ARG A 330 14.21 -2.26 -1.65
N THR A 331 13.99 -1.23 -2.47
CA THR A 331 14.12 -1.35 -3.92
C THR A 331 15.53 -1.74 -4.30
N LEU A 332 16.55 -1.08 -3.74
CA LEU A 332 17.95 -1.42 -4.00
C LEU A 332 18.30 -2.86 -3.55
N SER A 333 17.76 -3.32 -2.43
CA SER A 333 17.91 -4.71 -1.99
C SER A 333 17.30 -5.71 -2.98
N LEU A 334 16.17 -5.35 -3.58
CA LEU A 334 15.52 -6.14 -4.63
C LEU A 334 16.35 -6.15 -5.92
N LEU A 335 16.80 -4.98 -6.37
CA LEU A 335 17.64 -4.86 -7.58
C LEU A 335 18.95 -5.62 -7.44
N ALA A 336 19.47 -5.79 -6.21
CA ALA A 336 20.67 -6.56 -5.93
C ALA A 336 20.53 -8.07 -6.18
N LEU A 337 19.32 -8.59 -6.22
CA LEU A 337 19.03 -10.00 -6.55
C LEU A 337 19.12 -10.27 -8.05
N ASP A 338 18.86 -9.27 -8.87
CA ASP A 338 19.04 -9.34 -10.31
C ASP A 338 20.53 -9.20 -10.65
N ARG A 339 21.10 -10.20 -11.29
CA ARG A 339 22.53 -10.23 -11.68
C ARG A 339 22.79 -9.69 -13.08
N SER A 340 21.74 -9.31 -13.83
CA SER A 340 21.89 -8.76 -15.19
C SER A 340 22.48 -7.35 -15.16
N PRO A 341 23.17 -6.92 -16.24
CA PRO A 341 23.53 -5.52 -16.44
C PRO A 341 22.30 -4.63 -16.39
N LYS A 342 22.37 -3.52 -15.64
CA LYS A 342 21.19 -2.68 -15.43
C LYS A 342 21.49 -1.19 -15.45
N THR A 343 20.51 -0.45 -15.94
CA THR A 343 20.41 1.01 -15.86
C THR A 343 19.40 1.37 -14.76
N VAL A 344 19.83 2.17 -13.78
CA VAL A 344 18.97 2.65 -12.68
C VAL A 344 18.74 4.14 -12.84
N VAL A 345 17.48 4.55 -12.93
CA VAL A 345 17.08 5.94 -13.13
C VAL A 345 16.29 6.43 -11.93
N PHE A 346 16.81 7.41 -11.20
CA PHE A 346 16.07 8.10 -10.15
C PHE A 346 15.41 9.35 -10.70
N ILE A 347 14.12 9.54 -10.42
CA ILE A 347 13.38 10.71 -10.90
C ILE A 347 12.65 11.35 -9.74
N GLN A 348 13.19 12.44 -9.21
CA GLN A 348 12.68 13.09 -8.00
C GLN A 348 12.05 14.44 -8.31
N ASN A 349 10.77 14.60 -7.91
CA ASN A 349 10.11 15.90 -7.83
C ASN A 349 9.90 16.26 -6.34
N ALA A 350 9.66 17.55 -6.06
CA ALA A 350 9.41 18.07 -4.71
C ALA A 350 8.06 18.79 -4.63
N ARG A 351 7.03 18.26 -5.29
CA ARG A 351 5.67 18.80 -5.30
C ARG A 351 4.90 18.37 -4.03
N ALA A 352 3.76 18.98 -3.78
CA ALA A 352 2.92 18.66 -2.62
C ALA A 352 2.54 17.16 -2.49
N GLY A 353 2.45 16.45 -3.62
CA GLY A 353 2.17 15.00 -3.64
C GLY A 353 3.36 14.11 -3.32
N ASP A 354 4.59 14.63 -3.46
CA ASP A 354 5.84 13.88 -3.21
C ASP A 354 6.36 14.07 -1.79
N GLY A 355 5.96 15.18 -1.13
CA GLY A 355 6.64 15.73 0.03
C GLY A 355 7.72 16.75 -0.38
N ARG A 356 7.79 17.87 0.33
CA ARG A 356 8.79 18.91 0.04
C ARG A 356 10.12 18.68 0.75
N ASP A 357 10.08 17.91 1.82
CA ASP A 357 11.29 17.54 2.57
C ASP A 357 11.98 16.36 1.89
N LEU A 358 13.19 16.59 1.42
CA LEU A 358 14.06 15.60 0.77
C LEU A 358 15.22 15.15 1.66
N SER A 359 15.27 15.57 2.93
CA SER A 359 16.34 15.18 3.87
C SER A 359 16.46 13.66 4.04
N TRP A 360 15.37 12.91 3.81
CA TRP A 360 15.37 11.46 3.84
C TRP A 360 16.33 10.82 2.81
N LEU A 361 16.77 11.56 1.77
CA LEU A 361 17.77 11.06 0.82
C LEU A 361 19.10 10.74 1.49
N ASP A 362 19.44 11.42 2.59
CA ASP A 362 20.65 11.13 3.35
C ASP A 362 20.62 9.75 4.01
N ASP A 363 19.44 9.24 4.34
CA ASP A 363 19.24 7.91 4.94
C ASP A 363 19.09 6.79 3.87
N ALA A 364 19.05 7.15 2.59
CA ALA A 364 18.98 6.18 1.49
C ALA A 364 20.39 5.62 1.17
N ASP A 365 20.49 4.29 1.07
CA ASP A 365 21.73 3.54 0.86
C ASP A 365 22.20 3.59 -0.61
N PHE A 366 22.55 4.79 -1.09
CA PHE A 366 23.06 4.99 -2.44
C PHE A 366 24.38 4.25 -2.69
N GLU A 367 25.17 4.04 -1.63
CA GLU A 367 26.41 3.28 -1.67
C GLU A 367 26.22 1.84 -2.14
N SER A 368 25.02 1.29 -1.96
CA SER A 368 24.71 -0.07 -2.42
C SER A 368 24.52 -0.17 -3.93
N LEU A 369 24.27 0.93 -4.65
CA LEU A 369 24.12 0.94 -6.11
C LEU A 369 25.32 0.33 -6.84
N GLU A 370 26.51 0.67 -6.42
CA GLU A 370 27.75 0.14 -6.99
C GLU A 370 28.14 -1.19 -6.37
N ARG A 371 28.10 -1.29 -5.02
CA ARG A 371 28.62 -2.45 -4.28
C ARG A 371 27.73 -3.69 -4.38
N ARG A 372 26.41 -3.53 -4.30
CA ARG A 372 25.46 -4.64 -4.20
C ARG A 372 24.57 -4.78 -5.44
N VAL A 373 24.03 -3.67 -5.94
CA VAL A 373 23.14 -3.64 -7.09
C VAL A 373 23.92 -3.83 -8.39
N LYS A 374 25.17 -3.36 -8.44
CA LYS A 374 26.03 -3.39 -9.63
C LYS A 374 25.37 -2.70 -10.81
N ALA A 375 24.83 -1.49 -10.56
CA ALA A 375 24.28 -0.65 -11.60
C ALA A 375 25.43 -0.18 -12.51
N GLU A 376 25.36 -0.48 -13.80
CA GLU A 376 26.39 -0.07 -14.78
C GLU A 376 26.14 1.35 -15.28
N ARG A 377 24.90 1.81 -15.25
CA ARG A 377 24.50 3.16 -15.61
C ARG A 377 23.52 3.71 -14.58
N ILE A 378 23.77 4.92 -14.10
CA ILE A 378 22.93 5.62 -13.14
C ILE A 378 22.54 6.95 -13.75
N ILE A 379 21.25 7.23 -13.86
CA ILE A 379 20.71 8.49 -14.37
C ILE A 379 19.89 9.16 -13.26
N LEU A 380 20.16 10.45 -13.04
CA LEU A 380 19.44 11.28 -12.07
C LEU A 380 18.61 12.33 -12.82
N SER A 381 17.34 12.46 -12.44
CA SER A 381 16.38 13.25 -13.20
C SER A 381 15.28 13.83 -12.29
N GLY A 382 14.41 14.68 -12.87
CA GLY A 382 13.27 15.29 -12.21
C GLY A 382 13.52 16.73 -11.77
N GLU A 383 12.49 17.37 -11.21
CA GLU A 383 12.55 18.79 -10.80
C GLU A 383 13.51 19.04 -9.64
N ALA A 384 13.75 18.03 -8.81
CA ALA A 384 14.66 18.06 -7.67
C ALA A 384 15.90 17.18 -7.90
N ALA A 385 16.37 17.08 -9.15
CA ALA A 385 17.56 16.32 -9.52
C ALA A 385 18.81 16.77 -8.74
N ASP A 386 18.93 18.05 -8.41
CA ASP A 386 20.07 18.59 -7.64
C ASP A 386 20.24 17.88 -6.27
N ALA A 387 19.15 17.55 -5.59
CA ALA A 387 19.20 16.82 -4.33
C ALA A 387 19.72 15.38 -4.52
N LEU A 388 19.36 14.72 -5.64
CA LEU A 388 19.89 13.42 -6.01
C LEU A 388 21.37 13.49 -6.35
N VAL A 389 21.80 14.53 -7.07
CA VAL A 389 23.21 14.78 -7.44
C VAL A 389 24.05 14.92 -6.17
N MET A 390 23.67 15.79 -5.24
CA MET A 390 24.37 15.97 -3.97
C MET A 390 24.50 14.64 -3.20
N ARG A 391 23.45 13.82 -3.18
CA ARG A 391 23.47 12.52 -2.51
C ARG A 391 24.36 11.50 -3.22
N ALA A 392 24.35 11.47 -4.55
CA ALA A 392 25.18 10.58 -5.35
C ALA A 392 26.67 10.94 -5.27
N GLU A 393 27.00 12.24 -5.28
CA GLU A 393 28.37 12.75 -5.07
C GLU A 393 28.90 12.33 -3.68
N LYS A 394 28.08 12.50 -2.63
CA LYS A 394 28.41 12.06 -1.26
C LYS A 394 28.66 10.55 -1.18
N ALA A 395 27.98 9.75 -2.01
CA ALA A 395 28.18 8.32 -2.12
C ALA A 395 29.36 7.92 -3.05
N GLY A 396 29.98 8.87 -3.71
CA GLY A 396 31.11 8.64 -4.64
C GLY A 396 30.70 7.93 -5.94
N LEU A 397 29.45 8.04 -6.36
CA LEU A 397 28.92 7.35 -7.54
C LEU A 397 29.26 8.08 -8.85
N LYS A 398 29.40 7.32 -9.93
CA LYS A 398 29.38 7.84 -11.29
C LYS A 398 27.95 7.86 -11.77
N PHE A 399 27.49 8.99 -12.30
CA PHE A 399 26.13 9.18 -12.78
C PHE A 399 26.05 10.16 -13.96
N GLU A 400 24.92 10.15 -14.62
CA GLU A 400 24.52 11.11 -15.66
C GLU A 400 23.27 11.87 -15.17
N THR A 401 23.07 13.08 -15.66
CA THR A 401 21.83 13.83 -15.46
C THR A 401 21.07 13.98 -16.77
N ALA A 402 19.75 13.87 -16.74
CA ALA A 402 18.91 14.04 -17.92
C ALA A 402 17.58 14.72 -17.55
N PRO A 403 17.02 15.59 -18.41
CA PRO A 403 15.65 16.08 -18.28
C PRO A 403 14.64 14.92 -18.32
N ALA A 404 13.61 14.96 -17.48
CA ALA A 404 12.65 13.87 -17.36
C ALA A 404 11.86 13.62 -18.66
N GLU A 405 11.60 14.66 -19.45
CA GLU A 405 10.93 14.60 -20.75
C GLU A 405 11.74 13.88 -21.84
N LEU A 406 13.07 13.84 -21.70
CA LEU A 406 13.97 13.17 -22.64
C LEU A 406 14.25 11.71 -22.28
N LEU A 407 13.90 11.27 -21.05
CA LEU A 407 14.16 9.90 -20.61
C LEU A 407 13.58 8.83 -21.54
N PRO A 408 12.34 8.96 -22.09
CA PRO A 408 11.82 7.96 -23.01
C PRO A 408 12.68 7.77 -24.27
N ASP A 409 13.25 8.86 -24.81
CA ASP A 409 14.12 8.80 -25.98
C ASP A 409 15.50 8.24 -25.64
N ILE A 410 16.10 8.67 -24.52
CA ILE A 410 17.42 8.21 -24.04
C ILE A 410 17.42 6.71 -23.74
N LEU A 411 16.28 6.17 -23.31
CA LEU A 411 16.15 4.78 -22.87
C LEU A 411 15.54 3.84 -23.89
N SER A 412 15.05 4.35 -25.04
CA SER A 412 14.33 3.56 -26.05
C SER A 412 15.18 2.44 -26.69
N ASP A 413 16.48 2.64 -26.77
CA ASP A 413 17.45 1.68 -27.34
C ASP A 413 18.42 1.13 -26.28
N GLU A 414 18.07 1.24 -24.99
CA GLU A 414 18.89 0.73 -23.89
C GLU A 414 18.84 -0.82 -23.86
N GLU A 415 19.97 -1.46 -24.01
CA GLU A 415 20.09 -2.92 -24.02
C GLU A 415 20.05 -3.53 -22.62
N ARG A 416 20.42 -2.73 -21.59
CA ARG A 416 20.42 -3.17 -20.21
C ARG A 416 19.00 -3.15 -19.66
N LYS A 417 18.74 -3.94 -18.64
CA LYS A 417 17.49 -3.89 -17.93
C LYS A 417 17.31 -2.54 -17.23
N ILE A 418 16.20 -1.87 -17.47
CA ILE A 418 15.93 -0.53 -16.98
C ILE A 418 15.05 -0.59 -15.72
N TYR A 419 15.48 0.09 -14.67
CA TYR A 419 14.71 0.32 -13.45
C TYR A 419 14.47 1.82 -13.26
N LEU A 420 13.21 2.22 -13.33
CA LEU A 420 12.75 3.59 -13.12
C LEU A 420 12.28 3.75 -11.67
N LEU A 421 12.91 4.62 -10.91
CA LEU A 421 12.65 4.88 -9.50
C LEU A 421 12.10 6.30 -9.29
N PRO A 422 10.85 6.58 -9.70
CA PRO A 422 10.27 7.90 -9.58
C PRO A 422 9.66 8.18 -8.21
N SER A 423 9.59 9.46 -7.83
CA SER A 423 8.64 9.98 -6.87
C SER A 423 7.21 9.95 -7.43
N TYR A 424 6.19 10.22 -6.62
CA TYR A 424 4.80 10.05 -7.03
C TYR A 424 4.39 10.92 -8.24
N THR A 425 4.70 12.23 -8.20
CA THR A 425 4.32 13.11 -9.31
C THR A 425 5.19 12.89 -10.53
N ALA A 426 6.46 12.54 -10.34
CA ALA A 426 7.37 12.14 -11.40
C ALA A 426 6.89 10.85 -12.09
N MET A 427 6.41 9.88 -11.33
CA MET A 427 5.80 8.64 -11.83
C MET A 427 4.63 8.94 -12.76
N LEU A 428 3.69 9.78 -12.31
CA LEU A 428 2.51 10.13 -13.12
C LEU A 428 2.88 10.79 -14.43
N GLN A 429 3.86 11.71 -14.40
CA GLN A 429 4.32 12.43 -15.59
C GLN A 429 5.04 11.50 -16.57
N LEU A 430 6.07 10.80 -16.11
CA LEU A 430 6.88 9.92 -16.96
C LEU A 430 6.05 8.78 -17.55
N ARG A 431 5.22 8.16 -16.72
CA ARG A 431 4.33 7.09 -17.18
C ARG A 431 3.35 7.58 -18.24
N GLY A 432 2.74 8.75 -18.04
CA GLY A 432 1.84 9.35 -19.03
C GLY A 432 2.54 9.60 -20.35
N GLU A 433 3.79 10.04 -20.33
CA GLU A 433 4.61 10.27 -21.51
C GLU A 433 4.97 8.96 -22.23
N ILE A 434 5.39 7.93 -21.48
CA ILE A 434 5.71 6.60 -22.02
C ILE A 434 4.48 5.99 -22.70
N VAL A 435 3.33 5.98 -22.04
CA VAL A 435 2.08 5.41 -22.58
C VAL A 435 1.62 6.18 -23.85
N ARG A 436 1.79 7.48 -23.87
CA ARG A 436 1.46 8.32 -25.03
C ARG A 436 2.34 8.00 -26.24
N ARG A 437 3.63 7.72 -26.04
CA ARG A 437 4.61 7.48 -27.12
C ARG A 437 4.63 6.04 -27.59
N PHE A 438 4.60 5.08 -26.67
CA PHE A 438 4.83 3.65 -26.94
C PHE A 438 3.59 2.78 -26.72
N GLY A 439 2.47 3.37 -26.30
CA GLY A 439 1.25 2.63 -25.96
C GLY A 439 1.26 2.04 -24.56
N GLY A 440 0.13 1.46 -24.16
CA GLY A 440 -0.08 0.86 -22.84
C GLY A 440 -1.44 1.24 -22.25
N LYS A 441 -1.73 0.75 -21.03
CA LYS A 441 -2.98 1.09 -20.32
C LYS A 441 -2.88 2.50 -19.74
N GLU A 442 -3.92 3.31 -19.89
CA GLU A 442 -3.99 4.61 -19.21
C GLU A 442 -4.10 4.44 -17.69
N PHE A 443 -3.61 5.44 -16.92
CA PHE A 443 -3.58 5.39 -15.44
C PHE A 443 -4.98 5.22 -14.82
N TRP A 444 -6.02 5.64 -15.53
CA TRP A 444 -7.41 5.68 -15.07
C TRP A 444 -8.30 4.56 -15.66
N GLN A 445 -7.75 3.66 -16.41
CA GLN A 445 -8.38 2.46 -16.92
C GLN A 445 -7.94 1.26 -16.04
#